data_b35e97764b8b33e24ece22257060d49f
#
_entry.id   b35e97764b8b33e24ece22257060d49f
#
_cell.length_a   1.000
_cell.length_b   1.000
_cell.length_c   1.000
_cell.angle_alpha   90.00
_cell.angle_beta   90.00
_cell.angle_gamma   90.00
#
_symmetry.space_group_name_H-M   'P 1'
#
loop_
_entity.id
_entity.type
_entity.pdbx_description
1 polymer ?
#
loop_
_entity_poly.entity_id
_entity_poly.type
_entity_poly.pdbx_seq_one_letter_code
_entity_poly.pdbx_strand_id
1 'polypeptide(L)'
;MAKVIMVQGTMSNAGKSLLAAGLCRIFKQDGYRTAPFKSQNMALNSYITAEGLEMGRAQVMQAEAAGIEPMVCMNPILLKPTNHTGSQVIVNGEVLGNMSARDYFAYKTRLIPDIKKAFRKLEAYADIIVIEGAGSPAEINLKQNDIVNMGLAEMVDAPVLLVGDIDRGGVFAQLLGTLMLLTDRERERVRGLIINKFRGDKSILDPGIDMLREKGGVPVTGVVPYMELSLEDEDSLTERFDRRSRGLIDIAVIRYPRISNFTDFNVFEQMPEVTVRYVTSISELQHPDLLFLPGSKNTMGDLKWMRQNGLEAAVKKLAEDIPVFGICGGYQMLGERITDSDGVEEGGSLRGMELLPVSTVLEREKQRRQVEGTIGQLGGILQDISGAPFQGYEIHMGRTAVTEGEAAAEEEQSVVTAGAHQNVYGSYVHGLFDRGSTAGAIVQALARKKGIALEDGGMEDYRTFKERQYDQLADTLRRYLDMEEIYGMLREARLE
;
A
#
# COMPACT_ATOMS: atom_id res chain seq x y z
N MET A 1 17.74 22.99 11.11
CA MET A 1 16.40 22.41 10.93
C MET A 1 16.25 21.97 9.49
N ALA A 2 15.59 20.85 9.23
CA ALA A 2 15.29 20.38 7.89
C ALA A 2 14.41 21.41 7.14
N LYS A 3 14.61 21.55 5.84
CA LYS A 3 13.67 22.24 4.96
C LYS A 3 12.43 21.38 4.76
N VAL A 4 11.27 21.99 4.55
CA VAL A 4 10.01 21.26 4.42
C VAL A 4 9.24 21.72 3.20
N ILE A 5 8.51 20.78 2.58
CA ILE A 5 7.52 21.04 1.53
C ILE A 5 6.37 20.07 1.68
N MET A 6 5.15 20.51 1.44
CA MET A 6 3.96 19.66 1.62
C MET A 6 3.14 19.56 0.34
N VAL A 7 2.78 18.35 -0.03
CA VAL A 7 1.89 18.04 -1.15
C VAL A 7 0.49 17.75 -0.60
N GLN A 8 -0.49 18.58 -0.95
CA GLN A 8 -1.90 18.38 -0.64
C GLN A 8 -2.70 18.21 -1.92
N GLY A 9 -3.83 17.51 -1.87
CA GLY A 9 -4.67 17.29 -3.04
C GLY A 9 -6.06 17.87 -2.88
N THR A 10 -6.68 18.25 -3.99
CA THR A 10 -8.09 18.68 -4.01
C THR A 10 -9.04 17.53 -3.69
N MET A 11 -8.57 16.28 -3.75
CA MET A 11 -9.33 15.05 -3.50
C MET A 11 -8.40 13.87 -3.20
N SER A 12 -8.97 12.74 -2.76
CA SER A 12 -8.27 11.44 -2.76
C SER A 12 -7.90 11.05 -4.20
N ASN A 13 -6.81 10.27 -4.34
CA ASN A 13 -6.29 9.81 -5.64
C ASN A 13 -5.85 10.92 -6.62
N ALA A 14 -5.70 12.17 -6.17
CA ALA A 14 -5.14 13.24 -7.01
C ALA A 14 -3.66 13.01 -7.39
N GLY A 15 -3.00 12.00 -6.84
CA GLY A 15 -1.61 11.63 -7.10
C GLY A 15 -0.60 12.18 -6.10
N LYS A 16 -1.06 12.59 -4.90
CA LYS A 16 -0.18 13.10 -3.82
C LYS A 16 0.98 12.17 -3.50
N SER A 17 0.71 10.88 -3.32
CA SER A 17 1.71 9.90 -2.89
C SER A 17 2.82 9.72 -3.93
N LEU A 18 2.47 9.66 -5.23
CA LEU A 18 3.46 9.60 -6.31
C LEU A 18 4.27 10.89 -6.43
N LEU A 19 3.62 12.06 -6.32
CA LEU A 19 4.33 13.34 -6.35
C LEU A 19 5.29 13.49 -5.17
N ALA A 20 4.87 13.06 -3.97
CA ALA A 20 5.74 13.05 -2.80
C ALA A 20 6.93 12.09 -2.97
N ALA A 21 6.70 10.87 -3.50
CA ALA A 21 7.75 9.92 -3.80
C ALA A 21 8.75 10.48 -4.84
N GLY A 22 8.22 11.07 -5.91
CA GLY A 22 9.07 11.66 -6.95
C GLY A 22 9.89 12.84 -6.46
N LEU A 23 9.33 13.73 -5.62
CA LEU A 23 10.09 14.80 -4.97
C LEU A 23 11.17 14.24 -4.02
N CYS A 24 10.84 13.20 -3.24
CA CYS A 24 11.83 12.49 -2.43
C CYS A 24 13.00 11.97 -3.29
N ARG A 25 12.68 11.34 -4.45
CA ARG A 25 13.70 10.83 -5.36
C ARG A 25 14.54 11.95 -5.98
N ILE A 26 13.90 13.04 -6.44
CA ILE A 26 14.58 14.20 -7.00
C ILE A 26 15.58 14.78 -6.00
N PHE A 27 15.15 15.07 -4.78
CA PHE A 27 16.03 15.67 -3.77
C PHE A 27 17.17 14.71 -3.36
N LYS A 28 16.90 13.39 -3.31
CA LYS A 28 17.95 12.39 -3.12
C LYS A 28 19.00 12.45 -4.24
N GLN A 29 18.56 12.47 -5.50
CA GLN A 29 19.46 12.56 -6.67
C GLN A 29 20.29 13.83 -6.66
N ASP A 30 19.75 14.94 -6.13
CA ASP A 30 20.42 16.22 -5.98
C ASP A 30 21.35 16.29 -4.73
N GLY A 31 21.51 15.16 -4.03
CA GLY A 31 22.47 15.01 -2.92
C GLY A 31 21.94 15.36 -1.54
N TYR A 32 20.63 15.62 -1.38
CA TYR A 32 20.05 15.88 -0.06
C TYR A 32 19.67 14.57 0.64
N ARG A 33 19.83 14.54 1.96
CA ARG A 33 19.19 13.52 2.80
C ARG A 33 17.72 13.87 2.92
N THR A 34 16.90 13.07 2.28
CA THR A 34 15.46 13.31 2.18
C THR A 34 14.67 12.27 2.97
N ALA A 35 13.60 12.69 3.62
CA ALA A 35 12.67 11.79 4.27
C ALA A 35 11.22 12.17 3.95
N PRO A 36 10.32 11.20 3.74
CA PRO A 36 8.89 11.44 3.64
C PRO A 36 8.26 11.60 5.03
N PHE A 37 7.11 12.30 5.09
CA PHE A 37 6.29 12.37 6.28
C PHE A 37 4.79 12.44 5.95
N LYS A 38 4.00 11.66 6.65
CA LYS A 38 2.53 11.75 6.63
C LYS A 38 2.04 11.55 8.05
N SER A 39 1.49 12.59 8.67
CA SER A 39 1.10 12.55 10.09
C SER A 39 0.10 11.45 10.40
N GLN A 40 -0.86 11.24 9.50
CA GLN A 40 -1.88 10.20 9.61
C GLN A 40 -2.14 9.57 8.24
N ASN A 41 -2.13 8.25 8.19
CA ASN A 41 -2.58 7.49 7.03
C ASN A 41 -3.81 6.65 7.38
N MET A 42 -4.69 6.43 6.40
CA MET A 42 -5.80 5.48 6.51
C MET A 42 -5.66 4.46 5.38
N ALA A 43 -5.15 3.27 5.70
CA ALA A 43 -4.89 2.24 4.73
C ALA A 43 -4.97 0.84 5.36
N LEU A 44 -5.34 -0.15 4.57
CA LEU A 44 -5.28 -1.57 4.94
C LEU A 44 -3.88 -2.16 4.67
N ASN A 45 -3.14 -1.57 3.72
CA ASN A 45 -1.78 -1.97 3.42
C ASN A 45 -0.81 -1.36 4.43
N SER A 46 -0.07 -2.21 5.11
CA SER A 46 0.94 -1.80 6.08
C SER A 46 2.22 -2.61 5.92
N TYR A 47 3.25 -2.15 6.59
CA TYR A 47 4.59 -2.72 6.58
C TYR A 47 5.13 -2.73 8.00
N ILE A 48 6.03 -3.67 8.29
CA ILE A 48 6.75 -3.73 9.57
C ILE A 48 8.18 -3.24 9.36
N THR A 49 8.55 -2.19 10.07
CA THR A 49 9.91 -1.64 10.03
C THR A 49 10.93 -2.60 10.65
N ALA A 50 12.21 -2.35 10.46
CA ALA A 50 13.28 -3.10 11.12
C ALA A 50 13.19 -3.05 12.66
N GLU A 51 12.52 -2.03 13.20
CA GLU A 51 12.25 -1.87 14.64
C GLU A 51 11.08 -2.75 15.13
N GLY A 52 10.40 -3.52 14.26
CA GLY A 52 9.20 -4.29 14.59
C GLY A 52 7.92 -3.47 14.72
N LEU A 53 7.92 -2.23 14.19
CA LEU A 53 6.82 -1.27 14.30
C LEU A 53 6.03 -1.17 13.00
N GLU A 54 4.72 -0.95 13.11
CA GLU A 54 3.81 -0.91 11.96
C GLU A 54 3.65 0.51 11.39
N MET A 55 3.73 0.64 10.05
CA MET A 55 3.49 1.89 9.33
C MET A 55 2.77 1.67 8.00
N GLY A 56 2.22 2.73 7.41
CA GLY A 56 1.52 2.68 6.13
C GLY A 56 2.46 2.42 4.96
N ARG A 57 2.02 1.59 4.00
CA ARG A 57 2.83 1.16 2.85
C ARG A 57 3.22 2.32 1.92
N ALA A 58 2.38 3.34 1.77
CA ALA A 58 2.69 4.50 0.94
C ALA A 58 3.98 5.24 1.40
N GLN A 59 4.19 5.37 2.72
CA GLN A 59 5.39 6.00 3.26
C GLN A 59 6.62 5.09 3.15
N VAL A 60 6.43 3.78 3.07
CA VAL A 60 7.51 2.82 2.73
C VAL A 60 7.98 3.07 1.30
N MET A 61 7.07 3.14 0.33
CA MET A 61 7.39 3.47 -1.06
C MET A 61 8.12 4.81 -1.18
N GLN A 62 7.70 5.83 -0.43
CA GLN A 62 8.34 7.14 -0.41
C GLN A 62 9.74 7.10 0.23
N ALA A 63 9.94 6.29 1.27
CA ALA A 63 11.25 6.06 1.89
C ALA A 63 12.20 5.33 0.92
N GLU A 64 11.71 4.30 0.23
CA GLU A 64 12.44 3.61 -0.83
C GLU A 64 12.86 4.58 -1.94
N ALA A 65 11.94 5.45 -2.41
CA ALA A 65 12.26 6.51 -3.38
C ALA A 65 13.35 7.47 -2.87
N ALA A 66 13.31 7.83 -1.59
CA ALA A 66 14.34 8.62 -0.92
C ALA A 66 15.67 7.84 -0.69
N GLY A 67 15.66 6.52 -0.90
CA GLY A 67 16.80 5.63 -0.69
C GLY A 67 17.20 5.46 0.77
N ILE A 68 16.23 5.43 1.65
CA ILE A 68 16.41 5.25 3.10
C ILE A 68 15.50 4.13 3.61
N GLU A 69 15.93 3.50 4.70
CA GLU A 69 15.10 2.50 5.38
C GLU A 69 13.82 3.16 5.95
N PRO A 70 12.65 2.49 5.82
CA PRO A 70 11.42 2.96 6.41
C PRO A 70 11.51 3.05 7.95
N MET A 71 11.14 4.18 8.50
CA MET A 71 11.09 4.44 9.94
C MET A 71 9.65 4.82 10.36
N VAL A 72 9.17 4.28 11.47
CA VAL A 72 7.81 4.54 11.94
C VAL A 72 7.49 6.03 12.13
N CYS A 73 8.49 6.85 12.44
CA CYS A 73 8.32 8.29 12.57
C CYS A 73 7.91 9.00 11.26
N MET A 74 8.03 8.34 10.09
CA MET A 74 7.53 8.86 8.81
C MET A 74 5.99 8.80 8.74
N ASN A 75 5.35 7.92 9.52
CA ASN A 75 3.90 7.78 9.60
C ASN A 75 3.46 7.46 11.04
N PRO A 76 3.44 8.45 11.94
CA PRO A 76 3.18 8.22 13.37
C PRO A 76 1.76 7.74 13.67
N ILE A 77 0.77 8.01 12.81
CA ILE A 77 -0.61 7.56 13.01
C ILE A 77 -1.07 6.75 11.79
N LEU A 78 -1.49 5.52 12.02
CA LEU A 78 -2.10 4.67 11.01
C LEU A 78 -3.48 4.23 11.47
N LEU A 79 -4.49 4.43 10.63
CA LEU A 79 -5.85 3.98 10.83
C LEU A 79 -6.14 2.80 9.90
N LYS A 80 -6.52 1.67 10.46
CA LYS A 80 -6.94 0.47 9.68
C LYS A 80 -8.44 0.27 9.86
N PRO A 81 -9.26 0.55 8.84
CA PRO A 81 -10.70 0.31 8.89
C PRO A 81 -11.02 -1.14 9.28
N THR A 82 -11.82 -1.34 10.31
CA THR A 82 -12.24 -2.67 10.79
C THR A 82 -13.66 -3.01 10.37
N ASN A 83 -14.53 -1.98 10.31
CA ASN A 83 -15.93 -2.07 9.88
C ASN A 83 -16.36 -0.73 9.25
N HIS A 84 -17.65 -0.56 8.96
CA HIS A 84 -18.17 0.66 8.31
C HIS A 84 -18.03 1.94 9.16
N THR A 85 -17.81 1.84 10.47
CA THR A 85 -17.86 2.99 11.40
C THR A 85 -16.66 3.08 12.33
N GLY A 86 -15.71 2.13 12.26
CA GLY A 86 -14.58 2.08 13.17
C GLY A 86 -13.27 1.70 12.51
N SER A 87 -12.19 2.08 13.18
CA SER A 87 -10.82 1.76 12.77
C SER A 87 -9.98 1.32 13.96
N GLN A 88 -9.05 0.41 13.71
CA GLN A 88 -7.93 0.18 14.61
C GLN A 88 -6.97 1.36 14.49
N VAL A 89 -6.70 2.02 15.61
CA VAL A 89 -5.80 3.17 15.70
C VAL A 89 -4.43 2.67 16.12
N ILE A 90 -3.42 2.97 15.33
CA ILE A 90 -2.02 2.63 15.56
C ILE A 90 -1.25 3.94 15.71
N VAL A 91 -0.49 4.07 16.80
CA VAL A 91 0.29 5.28 17.12
C VAL A 91 1.75 4.89 17.31
N ASN A 92 2.64 5.52 16.55
CA ASN A 92 4.07 5.21 16.55
C ASN A 92 4.35 3.70 16.37
N GLY A 93 3.54 3.04 15.54
CA GLY A 93 3.66 1.62 15.20
C GLY A 93 3.02 0.65 16.20
N GLU A 94 2.44 1.14 17.30
CA GLU A 94 1.80 0.33 18.33
C GLU A 94 0.27 0.51 18.32
N VAL A 95 -0.46 -0.59 18.53
CA VAL A 95 -1.92 -0.57 18.59
C VAL A 95 -2.40 0.17 19.83
N LEU A 96 -3.07 1.30 19.63
CA LEU A 96 -3.72 2.04 20.73
C LEU A 96 -5.08 1.42 21.09
N GLY A 97 -5.82 0.94 20.10
CA GLY A 97 -7.14 0.32 20.26
C GLY A 97 -8.05 0.54 19.07
N ASN A 98 -9.28 0.05 19.18
CA ASN A 98 -10.33 0.27 18.17
C ASN A 98 -11.17 1.48 18.60
N MET A 99 -11.44 2.38 17.66
CA MET A 99 -12.26 3.57 17.90
C MET A 99 -13.31 3.73 16.80
N SER A 100 -14.50 4.22 17.16
CA SER A 100 -15.44 4.71 16.17
C SER A 100 -14.90 5.99 15.51
N ALA A 101 -15.37 6.33 14.32
CA ALA A 101 -14.98 7.58 13.64
C ALA A 101 -15.25 8.82 14.51
N ARG A 102 -16.36 8.81 15.28
CA ARG A 102 -16.73 9.89 16.20
C ARG A 102 -15.74 10.02 17.36
N ASP A 103 -15.39 8.90 17.99
CA ASP A 103 -14.48 8.90 19.15
C ASP A 103 -13.07 9.30 18.70
N TYR A 104 -12.63 8.80 17.56
CA TYR A 104 -11.35 9.18 16.99
C TYR A 104 -11.31 10.68 16.65
N PHE A 105 -12.36 11.25 16.07
CA PHE A 105 -12.42 12.69 15.78
C PHE A 105 -12.26 13.55 17.03
N ALA A 106 -12.84 13.13 18.16
CA ALA A 106 -12.68 13.80 19.44
C ALA A 106 -11.29 13.58 20.07
N TYR A 107 -10.66 12.44 19.77
CA TYR A 107 -9.39 12.02 20.36
C TYR A 107 -8.16 12.56 19.62
N LYS A 108 -8.21 12.70 18.29
CA LYS A 108 -7.03 12.90 17.42
C LYS A 108 -6.15 14.09 17.78
N THR A 109 -6.68 15.15 18.39
CA THR A 109 -5.89 16.30 18.85
C THR A 109 -4.92 15.95 19.99
N ARG A 110 -5.23 14.90 20.75
CA ARG A 110 -4.34 14.39 21.81
C ARG A 110 -3.07 13.74 21.23
N LEU A 111 -3.08 13.42 19.93
CA LEU A 111 -1.95 12.83 19.22
C LEU A 111 -0.98 13.88 18.64
N ILE A 112 -1.27 15.18 18.75
CA ILE A 112 -0.38 16.27 18.30
C ILE A 112 1.03 16.15 18.91
N PRO A 113 1.22 15.84 20.20
CA PRO A 113 2.56 15.63 20.75
C PRO A 113 3.33 14.50 20.08
N ASP A 114 2.65 13.39 19.72
CA ASP A 114 3.23 12.24 19.02
C ASP A 114 3.66 12.63 17.61
N ILE A 115 2.81 13.35 16.88
CA ILE A 115 3.13 13.89 15.54
C ILE A 115 4.37 14.79 15.60
N LYS A 116 4.41 15.73 16.54
CA LYS A 116 5.56 16.64 16.72
C LYS A 116 6.83 15.90 17.10
N LYS A 117 6.73 14.88 17.95
CA LYS A 117 7.88 14.05 18.34
C LYS A 117 8.44 13.28 17.15
N ALA A 118 7.56 12.65 16.35
CA ALA A 118 7.94 11.93 15.15
C ALA A 118 8.59 12.86 14.13
N PHE A 119 8.00 14.03 13.87
CA PHE A 119 8.54 15.03 12.97
C PHE A 119 9.93 15.52 13.37
N ARG A 120 10.15 15.83 14.65
CA ARG A 120 11.48 16.23 15.17
C ARG A 120 12.55 15.16 14.99
N LYS A 121 12.17 13.88 15.08
CA LYS A 121 13.10 12.77 14.78
C LYS A 121 13.59 12.89 13.32
N LEU A 122 12.69 13.16 12.37
CA LEU A 122 13.04 13.34 10.97
C LEU A 122 13.83 14.63 10.72
N GLU A 123 13.52 15.72 11.41
CA GLU A 123 14.28 16.97 11.32
C GLU A 123 15.77 16.81 11.72
N ALA A 124 16.04 15.90 12.65
CA ALA A 124 17.42 15.59 13.04
C ALA A 124 18.13 14.69 12.03
N TYR A 125 17.37 13.94 11.23
CA TYR A 125 17.88 12.97 10.27
C TYR A 125 18.05 13.53 8.86
N ALA A 126 17.08 14.32 8.37
CA ALA A 126 16.98 14.77 6.97
C ALA A 126 17.34 16.23 6.78
N ASP A 127 17.80 16.57 5.57
CA ASP A 127 18.00 17.95 5.11
C ASP A 127 16.68 18.53 4.54
N ILE A 128 15.87 17.65 3.91
CA ILE A 128 14.55 17.99 3.36
C ILE A 128 13.52 16.93 3.80
N ILE A 129 12.37 17.39 4.27
CA ILE A 129 11.20 16.54 4.57
C ILE A 129 10.10 16.86 3.56
N VAL A 130 9.67 15.84 2.81
CA VAL A 130 8.52 15.91 1.90
C VAL A 130 7.30 15.40 2.64
N ILE A 131 6.31 16.27 2.84
CA ILE A 131 5.10 15.97 3.61
C ILE A 131 3.96 15.66 2.65
N GLU A 132 3.22 14.60 2.91
CA GLU A 132 1.99 14.26 2.21
C GLU A 132 0.77 14.54 3.09
N GLY A 133 -0.22 15.29 2.54
CA GLY A 133 -1.52 15.48 3.16
C GLY A 133 -2.47 14.27 2.96
N ALA A 134 -3.61 14.30 3.61
CA ALA A 134 -4.62 13.24 3.52
C ALA A 134 -5.98 13.81 3.04
N GLY A 135 -6.60 13.14 2.05
CA GLY A 135 -7.87 13.61 1.47
C GLY A 135 -7.73 14.99 0.83
N SER A 136 -8.55 15.95 1.26
CA SER A 136 -8.56 17.33 0.77
C SER A 136 -8.61 18.36 1.91
N PRO A 137 -7.87 19.49 1.82
CA PRO A 137 -8.02 20.59 2.77
C PRO A 137 -9.37 21.33 2.63
N ALA A 138 -10.14 21.04 1.58
CA ALA A 138 -11.47 21.58 1.37
C ALA A 138 -12.58 20.90 2.20
N GLU A 139 -12.25 19.85 2.96
CA GLU A 139 -13.16 19.18 3.89
C GLU A 139 -13.44 20.09 5.12
N ILE A 140 -14.16 21.21 4.88
CA ILE A 140 -14.38 22.28 5.87
C ILE A 140 -15.10 21.82 7.14
N ASN A 141 -15.92 20.77 7.04
CA ASN A 141 -16.58 20.09 8.15
C ASN A 141 -15.60 19.34 9.09
N LEU A 142 -14.41 18.99 8.60
CA LEU A 142 -13.35 18.30 9.36
C LEU A 142 -12.21 19.24 9.78
N LYS A 143 -12.29 20.52 9.40
CA LYS A 143 -11.22 21.52 9.57
C LYS A 143 -10.90 21.79 11.04
N GLN A 144 -11.92 21.79 11.88
CA GLN A 144 -11.70 21.84 13.31
C GLN A 144 -10.90 20.59 13.75
N ASN A 145 -9.74 20.78 14.34
CA ASN A 145 -8.83 19.70 14.71
C ASN A 145 -8.08 19.04 13.53
N ASP A 146 -7.80 19.78 12.47
CA ASP A 146 -6.99 19.27 11.35
C ASP A 146 -5.55 18.99 11.82
N ILE A 147 -5.11 17.75 11.64
CA ILE A 147 -3.75 17.28 11.95
C ILE A 147 -3.05 16.72 10.69
N VAL A 148 -3.67 16.83 9.51
CA VAL A 148 -3.23 16.12 8.30
C VAL A 148 -2.97 17.03 7.09
N ASN A 149 -3.66 18.19 7.00
CA ASN A 149 -3.55 19.12 5.88
C ASN A 149 -3.06 20.49 6.35
N MET A 150 -3.90 21.53 6.32
CA MET A 150 -3.47 22.89 6.66
C MET A 150 -3.06 23.02 8.14
N GLY A 151 -3.71 22.30 9.05
CA GLY A 151 -3.30 22.26 10.45
C GLY A 151 -1.89 21.67 10.64
N LEU A 152 -1.53 20.65 9.86
CA LEU A 152 -0.16 20.12 9.85
C LEU A 152 0.80 21.11 9.19
N ALA A 153 0.43 21.69 8.03
CA ALA A 153 1.26 22.68 7.34
C ALA A 153 1.60 23.87 8.24
N GLU A 154 0.61 24.34 9.02
CA GLU A 154 0.82 25.41 10.01
C GLU A 154 1.73 24.95 11.17
N MET A 155 1.52 23.73 11.67
CA MET A 155 2.28 23.17 12.81
C MET A 155 3.79 23.06 12.53
N VAL A 156 4.17 22.81 11.26
CA VAL A 156 5.56 22.58 10.86
C VAL A 156 6.08 23.68 9.91
N ASP A 157 5.30 24.73 9.70
CA ASP A 157 5.59 25.88 8.83
C ASP A 157 5.96 25.46 7.40
N ALA A 158 5.14 24.61 6.79
CA ALA A 158 5.38 24.08 5.46
C ALA A 158 4.69 24.92 4.37
N PRO A 159 5.40 25.27 3.28
CA PRO A 159 4.77 25.68 2.02
C PRO A 159 4.04 24.49 1.39
N VAL A 160 2.92 24.77 0.72
CA VAL A 160 2.01 23.77 0.17
C VAL A 160 1.99 23.82 -1.35
N LEU A 161 2.15 22.67 -1.98
CA LEU A 161 1.81 22.41 -3.37
C LEU A 161 0.43 21.74 -3.41
N LEU A 162 -0.56 22.44 -4.01
CA LEU A 162 -1.92 21.91 -4.13
C LEU A 162 -2.11 21.22 -5.48
N VAL A 163 -2.49 19.95 -5.45
CA VAL A 163 -2.59 19.07 -6.63
C VAL A 163 -4.04 18.81 -6.99
N GLY A 164 -4.39 19.05 -8.26
CA GLY A 164 -5.68 18.69 -8.86
C GLY A 164 -5.52 17.61 -9.91
N ASP A 165 -6.50 16.70 -9.98
CA ASP A 165 -6.60 15.62 -10.98
C ASP A 165 -7.43 16.11 -12.19
N ILE A 166 -6.81 16.20 -13.38
CA ILE A 166 -7.51 16.66 -14.60
C ILE A 166 -8.20 15.50 -15.33
N ASP A 167 -7.76 14.27 -15.14
CA ASP A 167 -8.27 13.10 -15.87
C ASP A 167 -9.77 12.84 -15.59
N ARG A 168 -10.22 13.20 -14.39
CA ARG A 168 -11.64 13.09 -13.97
C ARG A 168 -12.50 14.30 -14.35
N GLY A 169 -11.90 15.34 -14.92
CA GLY A 169 -12.59 16.60 -15.25
C GLY A 169 -12.79 17.52 -14.05
N GLY A 170 -13.08 18.79 -14.33
CA GLY A 170 -13.40 19.82 -13.32
C GLY A 170 -12.20 20.34 -12.52
N VAL A 171 -10.97 20.11 -12.92
CA VAL A 171 -9.75 20.46 -12.16
C VAL A 171 -9.66 21.96 -11.81
N PHE A 172 -10.11 22.86 -12.70
CA PHE A 172 -10.12 24.29 -12.43
C PHE A 172 -11.05 24.65 -11.27
N ALA A 173 -12.26 24.06 -11.28
CA ALA A 173 -13.21 24.25 -10.19
C ALA A 173 -12.70 23.67 -8.87
N GLN A 174 -12.06 22.51 -8.92
CA GLN A 174 -11.48 21.87 -7.74
C GLN A 174 -10.36 22.71 -7.12
N LEU A 175 -9.41 23.20 -7.93
CA LEU A 175 -8.30 24.03 -7.45
C LEU A 175 -8.79 25.38 -6.92
N LEU A 176 -9.59 26.12 -7.69
CA LEU A 176 -10.13 27.42 -7.27
C LEU A 176 -11.07 27.27 -6.08
N GLY A 177 -11.97 26.30 -6.10
CA GLY A 177 -12.90 26.03 -4.99
C GLY A 177 -12.15 25.68 -3.71
N THR A 178 -11.09 24.88 -3.80
CA THR A 178 -10.25 24.57 -2.63
C THR A 178 -9.64 25.85 -2.08
N LEU A 179 -9.00 26.69 -2.92
CA LEU A 179 -8.41 27.96 -2.49
C LEU A 179 -9.45 28.90 -1.84
N MET A 180 -10.69 28.93 -2.37
CA MET A 180 -11.77 29.76 -1.82
C MET A 180 -12.27 29.29 -0.45
N LEU A 181 -12.16 27.99 -0.15
CA LEU A 181 -12.58 27.40 1.13
C LEU A 181 -11.51 27.50 2.22
N LEU A 182 -10.28 27.86 1.85
CA LEU A 182 -9.20 28.14 2.80
C LEU A 182 -9.36 29.52 3.41
N THR A 183 -8.94 29.68 4.66
CA THR A 183 -8.74 31.02 5.28
C THR A 183 -7.58 31.73 4.59
N ASP A 184 -7.49 33.05 4.72
CA ASP A 184 -6.40 33.84 4.10
C ASP A 184 -5.03 33.33 4.53
N ARG A 185 -4.84 33.04 5.83
CA ARG A 185 -3.60 32.48 6.38
C ARG A 185 -3.23 31.12 5.82
N GLU A 186 -4.21 30.26 5.57
CA GLU A 186 -3.98 28.95 4.97
C GLU A 186 -3.68 29.08 3.46
N ARG A 187 -4.37 30.02 2.79
CA ARG A 187 -4.16 30.30 1.37
C ARG A 187 -2.75 30.82 1.11
N GLU A 188 -2.20 31.68 1.97
CA GLU A 188 -0.83 32.17 1.89
C GLU A 188 0.21 31.06 1.92
N ARG A 189 -0.10 29.91 2.55
CA ARG A 189 0.79 28.75 2.53
C ARG A 189 0.77 27.99 1.21
N VAL A 190 -0.28 28.14 0.40
CA VAL A 190 -0.34 27.50 -0.93
C VAL A 190 0.53 28.31 -1.88
N ARG A 191 1.72 27.77 -2.17
CA ARG A 191 2.75 28.46 -2.95
C ARG A 191 2.79 28.00 -4.40
N GLY A 192 2.12 26.89 -4.75
CA GLY A 192 2.04 26.39 -6.10
C GLY A 192 0.87 25.46 -6.33
N LEU A 193 0.37 25.46 -7.58
CA LEU A 193 -0.67 24.56 -8.05
C LEU A 193 -0.06 23.57 -9.02
N ILE A 194 -0.46 22.30 -8.93
CA ILE A 194 -0.05 21.24 -9.86
C ILE A 194 -1.30 20.67 -10.50
N ILE A 195 -1.35 20.66 -11.82
CA ILE A 195 -2.35 19.92 -12.60
C ILE A 195 -1.74 18.56 -12.93
N ASN A 196 -2.29 17.50 -12.38
CA ASN A 196 -1.76 16.15 -12.52
C ASN A 196 -2.62 15.26 -13.42
N LYS A 197 -2.02 14.19 -13.94
CA LYS A 197 -2.65 13.20 -14.82
C LYS A 197 -3.14 13.78 -16.14
N PHE A 198 -2.41 14.75 -16.67
CA PHE A 198 -2.76 15.39 -17.93
C PHE A 198 -2.57 14.45 -19.12
N ARG A 199 -3.55 14.43 -20.03
CA ARG A 199 -3.51 13.73 -21.31
C ARG A 199 -3.82 14.73 -22.42
N GLY A 200 -3.07 14.69 -23.50
CA GLY A 200 -3.31 15.51 -24.69
C GLY A 200 -2.30 16.62 -24.93
N ASP A 201 -2.71 17.63 -25.69
CA ASP A 201 -1.87 18.78 -26.08
C ASP A 201 -1.95 19.90 -25.04
N LYS A 202 -0.81 20.19 -24.41
CA LYS A 202 -0.69 21.22 -23.38
C LYS A 202 -1.04 22.62 -23.87
N SER A 203 -0.81 22.92 -25.17
CA SER A 203 -1.11 24.24 -25.75
C SER A 203 -2.60 24.59 -25.67
N ILE A 204 -3.49 23.60 -25.67
CA ILE A 204 -4.93 23.78 -25.49
C ILE A 204 -5.26 24.15 -24.02
N LEU A 205 -4.43 23.69 -23.09
CA LEU A 205 -4.61 23.95 -21.65
C LEU A 205 -4.04 25.32 -21.23
N ASP A 206 -3.04 25.84 -21.94
CA ASP A 206 -2.30 27.06 -21.53
C ASP A 206 -3.20 28.29 -21.25
N PRO A 207 -4.24 28.62 -22.06
CA PRO A 207 -5.15 29.71 -21.72
C PRO A 207 -5.90 29.50 -20.39
N GLY A 208 -6.22 28.24 -20.08
CA GLY A 208 -6.85 27.88 -18.81
C GLY A 208 -5.89 28.03 -17.62
N ILE A 209 -4.61 27.73 -17.82
CA ILE A 209 -3.56 27.94 -16.81
C ILE A 209 -3.45 29.44 -16.45
N ASP A 210 -3.45 30.32 -17.45
CA ASP A 210 -3.40 31.76 -17.23
C ASP A 210 -4.62 32.26 -16.44
N MET A 211 -5.82 31.78 -16.80
CA MET A 211 -7.05 32.07 -16.05
C MET A 211 -7.00 31.55 -14.60
N LEU A 212 -6.41 30.38 -14.39
CA LEU A 212 -6.24 29.80 -13.06
C LEU A 212 -5.31 30.64 -12.19
N ARG A 213 -4.18 31.12 -12.76
CA ARG A 213 -3.24 32.03 -12.09
C ARG A 213 -3.92 33.34 -11.73
N GLU A 214 -4.63 33.95 -12.68
CA GLU A 214 -5.33 35.23 -12.47
C GLU A 214 -6.38 35.15 -11.36
N LYS A 215 -7.23 34.10 -11.39
CA LYS A 215 -8.32 33.92 -10.43
C LYS A 215 -7.87 33.40 -9.08
N GLY A 216 -6.87 32.54 -9.06
CA GLY A 216 -6.36 31.87 -7.84
C GLY A 216 -5.35 32.67 -7.08
N GLY A 217 -4.62 33.59 -7.77
CA GLY A 217 -3.52 34.36 -7.18
C GLY A 217 -2.31 33.48 -6.78
N VAL A 218 -2.24 32.26 -7.26
CA VAL A 218 -1.19 31.28 -6.95
C VAL A 218 -0.60 30.78 -8.28
N PRO A 219 0.73 30.67 -8.41
CA PRO A 219 1.35 30.15 -9.63
C PRO A 219 0.99 28.69 -9.90
N VAL A 220 0.95 28.31 -11.18
CA VAL A 220 0.88 26.90 -11.58
C VAL A 220 2.30 26.40 -11.77
N THR A 221 2.78 25.66 -10.80
CA THR A 221 4.16 25.13 -10.72
C THR A 221 4.40 23.97 -11.69
N GLY A 222 3.33 23.35 -12.22
CA GLY A 222 3.50 22.32 -13.24
C GLY A 222 2.22 21.69 -13.74
N VAL A 223 2.34 21.08 -14.93
CA VAL A 223 1.33 20.21 -15.54
C VAL A 223 1.99 18.86 -15.78
N VAL A 224 1.67 17.91 -14.93
CA VAL A 224 2.28 16.58 -14.93
C VAL A 224 1.43 15.64 -15.80
N PRO A 225 2.03 14.95 -16.78
CA PRO A 225 1.29 14.02 -17.63
C PRO A 225 0.81 12.81 -16.83
N TYR A 226 -0.18 12.12 -17.37
CA TYR A 226 -0.54 10.79 -16.90
C TYR A 226 0.65 9.86 -17.09
N MET A 227 1.04 9.17 -16.01
CA MET A 227 2.17 8.25 -16.01
C MET A 227 1.66 6.83 -15.78
N GLU A 228 2.08 5.91 -16.62
CA GLU A 228 1.90 4.47 -16.39
C GLU A 228 3.12 3.96 -15.62
N LEU A 229 3.07 4.06 -14.32
CA LEU A 229 4.09 3.55 -13.43
C LEU A 229 3.56 2.33 -12.68
N SER A 230 4.41 1.34 -12.54
CA SER A 230 4.10 0.12 -11.78
C SER A 230 4.67 0.22 -10.37
N LEU A 231 4.32 1.30 -9.68
CA LEU A 231 4.62 1.51 -8.28
C LEU A 231 3.44 1.06 -7.41
N GLU A 232 3.71 0.89 -6.13
CA GLU A 232 2.73 0.39 -5.18
C GLU A 232 1.59 1.40 -4.95
N ASP A 233 0.35 0.88 -4.92
CA ASP A 233 -0.83 1.69 -4.61
C ASP A 233 -1.02 1.81 -3.09
N GLU A 234 -1.45 2.98 -2.64
CA GLU A 234 -1.67 3.28 -1.24
C GLU A 234 -2.89 2.52 -0.67
N ASP A 235 -3.97 2.41 -1.46
CA ASP A 235 -5.28 2.00 -0.98
C ASP A 235 -5.89 0.86 -1.82
N SER A 236 -6.73 0.04 -1.17
CA SER A 236 -7.57 -0.99 -1.79
C SER A 236 -8.66 -0.45 -2.72
N LEU A 237 -8.81 0.87 -2.84
CA LEU A 237 -9.70 1.56 -3.80
C LEU A 237 -9.03 1.88 -5.14
N THR A 238 -7.87 1.30 -5.42
CA THR A 238 -7.11 1.54 -6.65
C THR A 238 -7.87 1.07 -7.90
N GLU A 239 -7.69 1.79 -9.01
CA GLU A 239 -8.19 1.40 -10.35
C GLU A 239 -7.42 0.19 -10.94
N ARG A 240 -6.35 -0.23 -10.29
CA ARG A 240 -5.52 -1.39 -10.66
C ARG A 240 -6.33 -2.68 -10.76
N PHE A 241 -7.33 -2.84 -9.89
CA PHE A 241 -8.18 -4.03 -9.89
C PHE A 241 -9.04 -4.18 -11.16
N ASP A 242 -9.17 -3.15 -11.97
CA ASP A 242 -9.97 -3.15 -13.21
C ASP A 242 -9.13 -3.40 -14.48
N ARG A 243 -7.80 -3.53 -14.34
CA ARG A 243 -6.91 -3.79 -15.48
C ARG A 243 -7.11 -5.20 -16.03
N ARG A 244 -7.24 -5.31 -17.35
CA ARG A 244 -7.36 -6.58 -18.08
C ARG A 244 -6.25 -6.66 -19.13
N SER A 245 -5.12 -7.25 -18.77
CA SER A 245 -4.14 -7.72 -19.75
C SER A 245 -4.42 -9.19 -20.09
N ARG A 246 -3.92 -9.70 -21.21
CA ARG A 246 -3.98 -11.12 -21.55
C ARG A 246 -2.56 -11.65 -21.68
N GLY A 247 -2.04 -12.18 -20.59
CA GLY A 247 -0.79 -12.94 -20.56
C GLY A 247 -1.01 -14.42 -20.89
N LEU A 248 0.07 -15.15 -21.01
CA LEU A 248 0.08 -16.60 -21.21
C LEU A 248 -0.29 -17.36 -19.93
N ILE A 249 0.03 -16.78 -18.78
CA ILE A 249 -0.23 -17.31 -17.44
C ILE A 249 -1.27 -16.41 -16.75
N ASP A 250 -2.33 -17.01 -16.27
CA ASP A 250 -3.45 -16.35 -15.62
C ASP A 250 -3.43 -16.59 -14.12
N ILE A 251 -3.20 -15.55 -13.34
CA ILE A 251 -3.21 -15.57 -11.87
C ILE A 251 -4.45 -14.83 -11.37
N ALA A 252 -5.28 -15.51 -10.60
CA ALA A 252 -6.42 -14.89 -9.93
C ALA A 252 -6.10 -14.60 -8.46
N VAL A 253 -6.54 -13.45 -7.97
CA VAL A 253 -6.47 -13.05 -6.55
C VAL A 253 -7.89 -12.78 -6.07
N ILE A 254 -8.31 -13.43 -5.00
CA ILE A 254 -9.63 -13.15 -4.41
C ILE A 254 -9.62 -11.76 -3.80
N ARG A 255 -10.50 -10.87 -4.28
CA ARG A 255 -10.66 -9.52 -3.75
C ARG A 255 -11.75 -9.52 -2.68
N TYR A 256 -11.35 -9.73 -1.43
CA TYR A 256 -12.25 -9.61 -0.28
C TYR A 256 -12.70 -8.16 -0.07
N PRO A 257 -13.83 -7.94 0.63
CA PRO A 257 -14.22 -6.59 1.07
C PRO A 257 -13.16 -5.90 1.93
N ARG A 258 -12.34 -6.68 2.66
CA ARG A 258 -11.26 -6.16 3.53
C ARG A 258 -9.90 -6.74 3.18
N ILE A 259 -9.65 -6.87 1.87
CA ILE A 259 -8.33 -7.26 1.37
C ILE A 259 -7.24 -6.35 1.96
N SER A 260 -6.13 -6.94 2.39
CA SER A 260 -4.98 -6.21 2.92
C SER A 260 -3.68 -6.75 2.34
N ASN A 261 -2.66 -5.88 2.29
CA ASN A 261 -1.31 -6.22 1.81
C ASN A 261 -1.29 -6.87 0.42
N PHE A 262 -2.15 -6.42 -0.48
CA PHE A 262 -2.23 -6.93 -1.86
C PHE A 262 -0.99 -6.58 -2.71
N THR A 263 -0.06 -5.81 -2.18
CA THR A 263 1.24 -5.52 -2.79
C THR A 263 2.10 -6.76 -2.99
N ASP A 264 1.81 -7.86 -2.29
CA ASP A 264 2.48 -9.16 -2.48
C ASP A 264 2.41 -9.70 -3.93
N PHE A 265 1.44 -9.24 -4.72
CA PHE A 265 1.23 -9.71 -6.09
C PHE A 265 1.83 -8.79 -7.15
N ASN A 266 2.40 -7.65 -6.75
CA ASN A 266 2.96 -6.65 -7.65
C ASN A 266 4.09 -7.22 -8.51
N VAL A 267 4.89 -8.11 -7.96
CA VAL A 267 5.98 -8.75 -8.68
C VAL A 267 5.49 -9.54 -9.89
N PHE A 268 4.34 -10.19 -9.81
CA PHE A 268 3.75 -10.94 -10.93
C PHE A 268 3.17 -10.00 -12.01
N GLU A 269 2.65 -8.83 -11.62
CA GLU A 269 2.10 -7.86 -12.56
C GLU A 269 3.16 -7.19 -13.44
N GLN A 270 4.45 -7.33 -13.08
CA GLN A 270 5.59 -6.83 -13.86
C GLN A 270 6.01 -7.78 -14.97
N MET A 271 5.51 -9.01 -14.97
CA MET A 271 5.88 -10.03 -15.93
C MET A 271 5.00 -9.93 -17.19
N PRO A 272 5.55 -9.69 -18.38
CA PRO A 272 4.76 -9.54 -19.60
C PRO A 272 3.90 -10.77 -19.93
N GLU A 273 4.36 -11.95 -19.49
CA GLU A 273 3.70 -13.23 -19.75
C GLU A 273 2.55 -13.50 -18.79
N VAL A 274 2.41 -12.69 -17.72
CA VAL A 274 1.46 -12.93 -16.63
C VAL A 274 0.31 -11.94 -16.69
N THR A 275 -0.89 -12.44 -16.48
CA THR A 275 -2.08 -11.64 -16.16
C THR A 275 -2.42 -11.85 -14.68
N VAL A 276 -2.48 -10.79 -13.89
CA VAL A 276 -3.03 -10.83 -12.53
C VAL A 276 -4.42 -10.22 -12.54
N ARG A 277 -5.41 -10.99 -12.06
CA ARG A 277 -6.81 -10.57 -11.99
C ARG A 277 -7.33 -10.59 -10.57
N TYR A 278 -7.96 -9.52 -10.15
CA TYR A 278 -8.65 -9.46 -8.86
C TYR A 278 -10.13 -9.79 -9.07
N VAL A 279 -10.61 -10.84 -8.38
CA VAL A 279 -11.91 -11.44 -8.62
C VAL A 279 -12.83 -11.36 -7.40
N THR A 280 -14.08 -11.02 -7.61
CA THR A 280 -15.10 -10.85 -6.57
C THR A 280 -16.28 -11.82 -6.72
N SER A 281 -16.33 -12.57 -7.82
CA SER A 281 -17.43 -13.47 -8.16
C SER A 281 -16.93 -14.76 -8.83
N ILE A 282 -17.77 -15.79 -8.80
CA ILE A 282 -17.50 -17.08 -9.48
C ILE A 282 -17.32 -16.86 -10.99
N SER A 283 -18.11 -15.96 -11.60
CA SER A 283 -18.04 -15.69 -13.03
C SER A 283 -16.70 -15.06 -13.44
N GLU A 284 -16.11 -14.24 -12.56
CA GLU A 284 -14.80 -13.66 -12.76
C GLU A 284 -13.67 -14.65 -12.49
N LEU A 285 -13.86 -15.59 -11.56
CA LEU A 285 -12.83 -16.55 -11.15
C LEU A 285 -12.37 -17.43 -12.33
N GLN A 286 -13.29 -17.94 -13.15
CA GLN A 286 -12.99 -18.77 -14.31
C GLN A 286 -12.07 -19.96 -13.98
N HIS A 287 -11.01 -20.21 -14.78
CA HIS A 287 -10.02 -21.26 -14.60
C HIS A 287 -8.60 -20.67 -14.66
N PRO A 288 -8.12 -20.04 -13.56
CA PRO A 288 -6.77 -19.51 -13.50
C PRO A 288 -5.72 -20.62 -13.42
N ASP A 289 -4.47 -20.27 -13.71
CA ASP A 289 -3.34 -21.20 -13.57
C ASP A 289 -2.82 -21.24 -12.12
N LEU A 290 -3.06 -20.18 -11.34
CA LEU A 290 -2.76 -20.06 -9.91
C LEU A 290 -3.82 -19.18 -9.25
N LEU A 291 -4.25 -19.55 -8.06
CA LEU A 291 -5.19 -18.79 -7.26
C LEU A 291 -4.54 -18.34 -5.94
N PHE A 292 -4.58 -17.04 -5.68
CA PHE A 292 -4.18 -16.46 -4.40
C PHE A 292 -5.39 -16.12 -3.53
N LEU A 293 -5.28 -16.48 -2.26
CA LEU A 293 -6.09 -15.98 -1.16
C LEU A 293 -5.24 -14.98 -0.36
N PRO A 294 -5.44 -13.67 -0.54
CA PRO A 294 -4.58 -12.65 0.08
C PRO A 294 -4.83 -12.45 1.57
N GLY A 295 -4.11 -11.51 2.18
CA GLY A 295 -4.38 -11.05 3.52
C GLY A 295 -5.76 -10.41 3.67
N SER A 296 -6.30 -10.47 4.87
CA SER A 296 -7.57 -9.86 5.24
C SER A 296 -7.46 -9.15 6.59
N LYS A 297 -8.15 -8.00 6.71
CA LYS A 297 -8.28 -7.29 7.99
C LYS A 297 -9.38 -7.89 8.88
N ASN A 298 -10.27 -8.69 8.33
CA ASN A 298 -11.29 -9.45 9.05
C ASN A 298 -11.46 -10.81 8.38
N THR A 299 -10.63 -11.75 8.77
CA THR A 299 -10.54 -13.09 8.18
C THR A 299 -11.85 -13.85 8.26
N MET A 300 -12.50 -13.82 9.44
CA MET A 300 -13.77 -14.53 9.64
C MET A 300 -14.90 -13.91 8.81
N GLY A 301 -14.97 -12.58 8.75
CA GLY A 301 -15.98 -11.87 7.96
C GLY A 301 -15.81 -12.10 6.46
N ASP A 302 -14.60 -12.07 5.96
CA ASP A 302 -14.29 -12.27 4.54
C ASP A 302 -14.49 -13.74 4.12
N LEU A 303 -14.19 -14.71 4.99
CA LEU A 303 -14.53 -16.13 4.73
C LEU A 303 -16.05 -16.37 4.68
N LYS A 304 -16.82 -15.74 5.57
CA LYS A 304 -18.30 -15.77 5.51
C LYS A 304 -18.82 -15.16 4.21
N TRP A 305 -18.22 -14.04 3.78
CA TRP A 305 -18.57 -13.41 2.51
C TRP A 305 -18.29 -14.35 1.32
N MET A 306 -17.14 -15.05 1.30
CA MET A 306 -16.85 -16.06 0.26
C MET A 306 -17.87 -17.19 0.22
N ARG A 307 -18.34 -17.68 1.39
CA ARG A 307 -19.39 -18.70 1.49
C ARG A 307 -20.68 -18.22 0.88
N GLN A 308 -21.11 -17.00 1.23
CA GLN A 308 -22.35 -16.42 0.74
C GLN A 308 -22.37 -16.23 -0.77
N ASN A 309 -21.20 -15.95 -1.37
CA ASN A 309 -21.03 -15.75 -2.81
C ASN A 309 -20.70 -17.03 -3.57
N GLY A 310 -20.55 -18.17 -2.87
CA GLY A 310 -20.17 -19.45 -3.47
C GLY A 310 -18.70 -19.55 -3.88
N LEU A 311 -17.88 -18.54 -3.62
CA LEU A 311 -16.45 -18.53 -3.95
C LEU A 311 -15.68 -19.62 -3.18
N GLU A 312 -16.00 -19.86 -1.91
CA GLU A 312 -15.37 -20.93 -1.14
C GLU A 312 -15.49 -22.30 -1.82
N ALA A 313 -16.69 -22.67 -2.28
CA ALA A 313 -16.91 -23.94 -2.97
C ALA A 313 -16.15 -24.01 -4.30
N ALA A 314 -16.07 -22.89 -5.03
CA ALA A 314 -15.32 -22.81 -6.26
C ALA A 314 -13.80 -22.95 -6.03
N VAL A 315 -13.26 -22.32 -4.98
CA VAL A 315 -11.85 -22.45 -4.57
C VAL A 315 -11.53 -23.89 -4.22
N LYS A 316 -12.37 -24.56 -3.40
CA LYS A 316 -12.17 -25.98 -3.02
C LYS A 316 -12.13 -26.90 -4.23
N LYS A 317 -12.99 -26.65 -5.23
CA LYS A 317 -12.99 -27.40 -6.48
C LYS A 317 -11.73 -27.14 -7.32
N LEU A 318 -11.29 -25.89 -7.43
CA LEU A 318 -10.08 -25.53 -8.18
C LEU A 318 -8.81 -26.09 -7.54
N ALA A 319 -8.76 -26.21 -6.22
CA ALA A 319 -7.61 -26.76 -5.47
C ALA A 319 -7.29 -28.24 -5.84
N GLU A 320 -8.21 -28.94 -6.49
CA GLU A 320 -7.97 -30.29 -7.02
C GLU A 320 -7.04 -30.27 -8.25
N ASP A 321 -7.05 -29.20 -9.03
CA ASP A 321 -6.38 -29.12 -10.33
C ASP A 321 -5.26 -28.09 -10.40
N ILE A 322 -5.37 -26.98 -9.67
CA ILE A 322 -4.43 -25.85 -9.74
C ILE A 322 -3.84 -25.52 -8.38
N PRO A 323 -2.66 -24.86 -8.31
CA PRO A 323 -2.14 -24.38 -7.05
C PRO A 323 -3.02 -23.27 -6.47
N VAL A 324 -3.26 -23.38 -5.15
CA VAL A 324 -3.94 -22.36 -4.34
C VAL A 324 -2.99 -21.94 -3.23
N PHE A 325 -2.71 -20.66 -3.15
CA PHE A 325 -1.77 -20.09 -2.19
C PHE A 325 -2.46 -19.08 -1.27
N GLY A 326 -2.51 -19.36 0.03
CA GLY A 326 -3.04 -18.45 1.05
C GLY A 326 -1.93 -17.64 1.72
N ILE A 327 -2.13 -16.32 1.83
CA ILE A 327 -1.21 -15.43 2.55
C ILE A 327 -1.94 -14.83 3.75
N CYS A 328 -1.34 -14.92 4.95
CA CYS A 328 -1.83 -14.32 6.19
C CYS A 328 -3.30 -14.73 6.46
N GLY A 329 -4.28 -13.84 6.33
CA GLY A 329 -5.70 -14.18 6.47
C GLY A 329 -6.15 -15.30 5.51
N GLY A 330 -5.68 -15.29 4.27
CA GLY A 330 -5.94 -16.35 3.29
C GLY A 330 -5.38 -17.71 3.73
N TYR A 331 -4.19 -17.73 4.33
CA TYR A 331 -3.63 -18.94 4.95
C TYR A 331 -4.53 -19.47 6.08
N GLN A 332 -4.99 -18.60 6.97
CA GLN A 332 -5.91 -18.97 8.05
C GLN A 332 -7.24 -19.55 7.52
N MET A 333 -7.78 -18.98 6.42
CA MET A 333 -9.01 -19.45 5.78
C MET A 333 -8.87 -20.85 5.19
N LEU A 334 -7.69 -21.21 4.69
CA LEU A 334 -7.42 -22.55 4.12
C LEU A 334 -7.39 -23.67 5.18
N GLY A 335 -7.20 -23.33 6.46
CA GLY A 335 -7.17 -24.28 7.58
C GLY A 335 -8.52 -24.92 7.89
N GLU A 336 -8.53 -25.73 8.95
CA GLU A 336 -9.72 -26.44 9.41
C GLU A 336 -10.67 -25.53 10.21
N ARG A 337 -10.10 -24.65 11.06
CA ARG A 337 -10.86 -23.83 11.99
C ARG A 337 -10.16 -22.51 12.33
N ILE A 338 -10.96 -21.47 12.48
CA ILE A 338 -10.54 -20.20 13.02
C ILE A 338 -11.36 -19.97 14.29
N THR A 339 -10.69 -19.77 15.43
CA THR A 339 -11.32 -19.52 16.74
C THR A 339 -10.97 -18.13 17.23
N ASP A 340 -11.95 -17.36 17.61
CA ASP A 340 -11.84 -15.98 18.13
C ASP A 340 -12.53 -15.89 19.48
N SER A 341 -11.91 -16.45 20.50
CA SER A 341 -12.44 -16.43 21.87
C SER A 341 -12.45 -15.02 22.49
N ASP A 342 -11.55 -14.16 22.04
CA ASP A 342 -11.33 -12.82 22.61
C ASP A 342 -12.12 -11.71 21.90
N GLY A 343 -12.85 -12.05 20.82
CA GLY A 343 -13.57 -11.08 20.01
C GLY A 343 -12.66 -10.07 19.31
N VAL A 344 -11.55 -10.57 18.78
CA VAL A 344 -10.56 -9.76 18.03
C VAL A 344 -11.15 -9.27 16.71
N GLU A 345 -11.93 -10.14 16.05
CA GLU A 345 -12.66 -9.85 14.82
C GLU A 345 -14.18 -9.92 15.06
N GLU A 346 -14.78 -11.09 14.98
CA GLU A 346 -16.24 -11.29 15.08
C GLU A 346 -16.67 -12.14 16.28
N GLY A 347 -15.71 -12.73 16.98
CA GLY A 347 -15.93 -13.65 18.09
C GLY A 347 -16.40 -15.04 17.65
N GLY A 348 -16.29 -15.99 18.56
CA GLY A 348 -16.74 -17.37 18.36
C GLY A 348 -15.78 -18.23 17.56
N SER A 349 -16.32 -19.17 16.78
CA SER A 349 -15.50 -20.10 15.98
C SER A 349 -16.12 -20.30 14.62
N LEU A 350 -15.29 -20.39 13.60
CA LEU A 350 -15.67 -20.59 12.21
C LEU A 350 -14.89 -21.76 11.62
N ARG A 351 -15.57 -22.68 10.93
CA ARG A 351 -14.94 -23.74 10.16
C ARG A 351 -14.22 -23.12 8.97
N GLY A 352 -12.96 -23.47 8.73
CA GLY A 352 -12.18 -23.06 7.57
C GLY A 352 -12.56 -23.82 6.30
N MET A 353 -11.70 -23.76 5.30
CA MET A 353 -11.88 -24.48 4.03
C MET A 353 -11.45 -25.94 4.11
N GLU A 354 -10.71 -26.36 5.14
CA GLU A 354 -10.19 -27.72 5.35
C GLU A 354 -9.31 -28.19 4.18
N LEU A 355 -8.53 -27.29 3.61
CA LEU A 355 -7.56 -27.59 2.57
C LEU A 355 -6.14 -27.71 3.11
N LEU A 356 -5.87 -27.18 4.31
CA LEU A 356 -4.62 -27.35 5.05
C LEU A 356 -4.89 -27.92 6.44
N PRO A 357 -4.05 -28.85 6.97
CA PRO A 357 -4.22 -29.46 8.29
C PRO A 357 -3.76 -28.50 9.40
N VAL A 358 -4.33 -27.32 9.46
CA VAL A 358 -3.98 -26.27 10.43
C VAL A 358 -5.22 -25.66 11.06
N SER A 359 -5.10 -25.24 12.32
CA SER A 359 -6.15 -24.46 13.01
C SER A 359 -5.56 -23.21 13.61
N THR A 360 -6.33 -22.12 13.54
CA THR A 360 -5.93 -20.80 14.01
C THR A 360 -6.75 -20.38 15.21
N VAL A 361 -6.06 -19.86 16.23
CA VAL A 361 -6.68 -19.13 17.36
C VAL A 361 -6.29 -17.67 17.24
N LEU A 362 -7.26 -16.78 17.07
CA LEU A 362 -7.02 -15.34 17.06
C LEU A 362 -6.72 -14.85 18.49
N GLU A 363 -5.66 -14.08 18.62
CA GLU A 363 -5.16 -13.54 19.90
C GLU A 363 -5.11 -12.02 19.83
N ARG A 364 -5.21 -11.36 20.99
CA ARG A 364 -5.15 -9.88 21.07
C ARG A 364 -3.76 -9.33 20.77
N GLU A 365 -2.74 -10.13 21.03
CA GLU A 365 -1.36 -9.77 20.74
C GLU A 365 -1.08 -9.94 19.25
N LYS A 366 -0.65 -8.85 18.61
CA LYS A 366 -0.33 -8.82 17.18
C LYS A 366 1.10 -9.26 16.96
N GLN A 367 1.30 -10.30 16.16
CA GLN A 367 2.63 -10.71 15.72
C GLN A 367 3.12 -9.75 14.65
N ARG A 368 4.34 -9.22 14.83
CA ARG A 368 4.97 -8.25 13.93
C ARG A 368 6.47 -8.47 13.93
N ARG A 369 7.02 -8.88 12.81
CA ARG A 369 8.48 -9.08 12.69
C ARG A 369 8.93 -9.02 11.24
N GLN A 370 10.17 -8.61 11.02
CA GLN A 370 10.90 -8.87 9.80
C GLN A 370 11.36 -10.33 9.82
N VAL A 371 11.29 -10.99 8.67
CA VAL A 371 11.69 -12.39 8.51
C VAL A 371 12.53 -12.56 7.25
N GLU A 372 13.54 -13.39 7.35
CA GLU A 372 14.35 -13.82 6.22
C GLU A 372 14.69 -15.30 6.37
N GLY A 373 14.86 -15.99 5.25
CA GLY A 373 15.15 -17.42 5.29
C GLY A 373 15.09 -18.07 3.91
N THR A 374 14.87 -19.37 3.92
CA THR A 374 14.64 -20.15 2.70
C THR A 374 13.32 -20.89 2.81
N ILE A 375 12.61 -21.01 1.69
CA ILE A 375 11.37 -21.78 1.60
C ILE A 375 11.70 -23.26 1.84
N GLY A 376 10.96 -23.91 2.75
CA GLY A 376 11.11 -25.33 3.06
C GLY A 376 10.78 -26.22 1.85
N GLN A 377 10.89 -27.53 2.04
CA GLN A 377 10.55 -28.48 0.99
C GLN A 377 9.05 -28.47 0.71
N LEU A 378 8.69 -28.23 -0.55
CA LEU A 378 7.31 -28.22 -1.04
C LEU A 378 7.07 -29.38 -1.99
N GLY A 379 5.83 -29.86 -2.03
CA GLY A 379 5.35 -30.79 -3.03
C GLY A 379 4.54 -30.09 -4.13
N GLY A 380 4.02 -30.87 -5.08
CA GLY A 380 3.10 -30.41 -6.11
C GLY A 380 3.73 -29.52 -7.16
N ILE A 381 2.89 -28.65 -7.75
CA ILE A 381 3.27 -27.82 -8.90
C ILE A 381 4.35 -26.80 -8.53
N LEU A 382 4.33 -26.28 -7.31
CA LEU A 382 5.27 -25.24 -6.84
C LEU A 382 6.51 -25.83 -6.13
N GLN A 383 6.82 -27.11 -6.30
CA GLN A 383 8.00 -27.72 -5.70
C GLN A 383 9.31 -27.02 -6.02
N ASP A 384 9.40 -26.37 -7.17
CA ASP A 384 10.62 -25.72 -7.65
C ASP A 384 11.01 -24.45 -6.87
N ILE A 385 10.12 -23.90 -6.05
CA ILE A 385 10.48 -22.82 -5.14
C ILE A 385 11.05 -23.31 -3.81
N SER A 386 11.17 -24.62 -3.60
CA SER A 386 11.83 -25.20 -2.42
C SER A 386 13.28 -24.71 -2.35
N GLY A 387 13.72 -24.27 -1.18
CA GLY A 387 15.06 -23.72 -0.96
C GLY A 387 15.27 -22.30 -1.51
N ALA A 388 14.27 -21.68 -2.16
CA ALA A 388 14.39 -20.30 -2.61
C ALA A 388 14.51 -19.34 -1.42
N PRO A 389 15.45 -18.37 -1.47
CA PRO A 389 15.59 -17.40 -0.40
C PRO A 389 14.44 -16.39 -0.43
N PHE A 390 13.99 -15.97 0.74
CA PHE A 390 13.03 -14.90 0.89
C PHE A 390 13.47 -13.89 1.95
N GLN A 391 12.94 -12.67 1.83
CA GLN A 391 12.98 -11.62 2.83
C GLN A 391 11.62 -10.93 2.83
N GLY A 392 11.03 -10.79 4.00
CA GLY A 392 9.68 -10.25 4.11
C GLY A 392 9.35 -9.88 5.54
N TYR A 393 8.08 -9.79 5.83
CA TYR A 393 7.60 -9.48 7.17
C TYR A 393 6.32 -10.26 7.48
N GLU A 394 6.07 -10.48 8.76
CA GLU A 394 4.82 -11.03 9.26
C GLU A 394 4.06 -9.98 10.04
N ILE A 395 2.75 -9.95 9.81
CA ILE A 395 1.82 -9.06 10.49
C ILE A 395 0.44 -9.71 10.58
N HIS A 396 0.16 -10.38 11.68
CA HIS A 396 -1.11 -11.08 11.84
C HIS A 396 -1.60 -11.11 13.28
N MET A 397 -2.89 -11.39 13.47
CA MET A 397 -3.49 -11.70 14.74
C MET A 397 -3.66 -13.22 14.82
N GLY A 398 -3.28 -13.80 15.95
CA GLY A 398 -3.46 -15.21 16.22
C GLY A 398 -2.29 -16.12 15.90
N ARG A 399 -2.42 -17.33 16.39
CA ARG A 399 -1.45 -18.42 16.26
C ARG A 399 -2.07 -19.56 15.49
N THR A 400 -1.35 -20.08 14.49
CA THR A 400 -1.75 -21.25 13.70
C THR A 400 -0.88 -22.44 14.08
N ALA A 401 -1.52 -23.57 14.33
CA ALA A 401 -0.86 -24.83 14.65
C ALA A 401 -1.30 -25.92 13.68
N VAL A 402 -0.38 -26.85 13.36
CA VAL A 402 -0.67 -28.06 12.57
C VAL A 402 -1.53 -29.00 13.42
N THR A 403 -2.60 -29.54 12.84
CA THR A 403 -3.57 -30.40 13.54
C THR A 403 -3.27 -31.90 13.42
N GLU A 404 -2.47 -32.34 12.43
CA GLU A 404 -2.08 -33.72 12.21
C GLU A 404 -0.56 -33.89 12.12
N GLY A 405 -0.02 -34.90 12.84
CA GLY A 405 1.37 -35.37 12.76
C GLY A 405 2.11 -35.38 14.10
N GLU A 406 2.98 -36.40 14.31
CA GLU A 406 3.97 -36.43 15.39
C GLU A 406 5.01 -35.34 15.16
N ALA A 407 4.87 -34.32 15.84
CA ALA A 407 5.66 -33.16 16.13
C ALA A 407 4.81 -31.92 15.89
N ALA A 408 4.22 -31.41 16.94
CA ALA A 408 4.16 -30.01 17.16
C ALA A 408 5.62 -29.50 17.25
N ALA A 409 6.38 -29.65 16.18
CA ALA A 409 7.63 -28.97 15.99
C ALA A 409 7.25 -27.52 15.74
N GLU A 410 7.53 -26.66 16.72
CA GLU A 410 7.61 -25.21 16.62
C GLU A 410 8.70 -24.80 15.60
N GLU A 411 8.94 -25.54 14.55
CA GLU A 411 9.72 -25.08 13.41
C GLU A 411 8.80 -24.24 12.56
N GLU A 412 8.99 -22.95 12.67
CA GLU A 412 8.40 -21.90 11.86
C GLU A 412 8.68 -22.16 10.37
N GLN A 413 7.87 -23.02 9.75
CA GLN A 413 7.94 -23.23 8.32
C GLN A 413 7.41 -21.95 7.65
N SER A 414 8.22 -21.34 6.81
CA SER A 414 7.84 -20.14 6.05
C SER A 414 6.65 -20.39 5.12
N VAL A 415 6.49 -21.64 4.63
CA VAL A 415 5.35 -22.09 3.82
C VAL A 415 4.91 -23.46 4.31
N VAL A 416 3.61 -23.62 4.55
CA VAL A 416 2.97 -24.88 4.93
C VAL A 416 2.25 -25.47 3.73
N THR A 417 2.36 -26.78 3.54
CA THR A 417 1.63 -27.54 2.52
C THR A 417 0.83 -28.69 3.16
N ALA A 418 -0.24 -29.10 2.48
CA ALA A 418 -1.01 -30.26 2.91
C ALA A 418 -0.60 -31.52 2.16
N GLY A 419 -0.34 -32.62 2.89
CA GLY A 419 0.03 -33.89 2.29
C GLY A 419 -1.03 -34.47 1.33
N ALA A 420 -2.32 -34.27 1.61
CA ALA A 420 -3.42 -34.74 0.77
C ALA A 420 -3.70 -33.82 -0.44
N HIS A 421 -3.47 -32.51 -0.28
CA HIS A 421 -3.65 -31.51 -1.32
C HIS A 421 -2.29 -30.85 -1.63
N GLN A 422 -1.42 -31.57 -2.35
CA GLN A 422 -0.04 -31.13 -2.63
C GLN A 422 0.07 -29.78 -3.35
N ASN A 423 -1.05 -29.26 -3.89
CA ASN A 423 -1.10 -27.97 -4.58
C ASN A 423 -1.73 -26.84 -3.71
N VAL A 424 -1.88 -27.04 -2.40
CA VAL A 424 -2.37 -26.00 -1.49
C VAL A 424 -1.23 -25.57 -0.58
N TYR A 425 -1.00 -24.26 -0.52
CA TYR A 425 0.12 -23.65 0.18
C TYR A 425 -0.36 -22.52 1.07
N GLY A 426 0.28 -22.30 2.19
CA GLY A 426 -0.04 -21.20 3.11
C GLY A 426 1.19 -20.60 3.74
N SER A 427 1.21 -19.28 3.92
CA SER A 427 2.30 -18.56 4.57
C SER A 427 1.78 -17.32 5.31
N TYR A 428 2.47 -16.93 6.38
CA TYR A 428 2.28 -15.63 7.01
C TYR A 428 3.16 -14.53 6.42
N VAL A 429 4.15 -14.90 5.61
CA VAL A 429 5.17 -13.99 5.11
C VAL A 429 4.62 -13.12 3.98
N HIS A 430 4.57 -11.82 4.20
CA HIS A 430 4.37 -10.81 3.18
C HIS A 430 5.71 -10.46 2.51
N GLY A 431 5.69 -10.21 1.19
CA GLY A 431 6.92 -10.01 0.41
C GLY A 431 7.64 -11.31 0.06
N LEU A 432 7.03 -12.48 0.30
CA LEU A 432 7.61 -13.81 0.01
C LEU A 432 8.07 -13.95 -1.44
N PHE A 433 7.42 -13.26 -2.36
CA PHE A 433 7.66 -13.35 -3.81
C PHE A 433 8.53 -12.21 -4.36
N ASP A 434 8.90 -11.21 -3.54
CA ASP A 434 9.60 -10.00 -3.99
C ASP A 434 11.01 -10.29 -4.54
N ARG A 435 11.62 -11.39 -4.14
CA ARG A 435 12.81 -11.88 -4.82
C ARG A 435 12.44 -12.49 -6.16
N GLY A 436 12.94 -11.92 -7.24
CA GLY A 436 12.60 -12.28 -8.62
C GLY A 436 12.77 -13.77 -8.96
N SER A 437 13.70 -14.46 -8.29
CA SER A 437 13.88 -15.91 -8.43
C SER A 437 12.65 -16.73 -8.00
N THR A 438 11.96 -16.34 -6.91
CA THR A 438 10.80 -17.07 -6.40
C THR A 438 9.58 -16.90 -7.33
N ALA A 439 9.23 -15.68 -7.67
CA ALA A 439 8.11 -15.41 -8.59
C ALA A 439 8.36 -16.00 -9.98
N GLY A 440 9.59 -15.88 -10.50
CA GLY A 440 9.98 -16.49 -11.77
C GLY A 440 9.87 -18.01 -11.78
N ALA A 441 10.31 -18.68 -10.72
CA ALA A 441 10.18 -20.13 -10.59
C ALA A 441 8.70 -20.58 -10.55
N ILE A 442 7.82 -19.82 -9.87
CA ILE A 442 6.37 -20.06 -9.90
C ILE A 442 5.84 -19.97 -11.32
N VAL A 443 6.13 -18.88 -12.04
CA VAL A 443 5.63 -18.67 -13.41
C VAL A 443 6.17 -19.74 -14.37
N GLN A 444 7.44 -20.14 -14.25
CA GLN A 444 8.03 -21.25 -15.01
C GLN A 444 7.35 -22.58 -14.69
N ALA A 445 7.01 -22.87 -13.43
CA ALA A 445 6.31 -24.09 -13.06
C ALA A 445 4.90 -24.14 -13.68
N LEU A 446 4.17 -23.02 -13.66
CA LEU A 446 2.85 -22.90 -14.27
C LEU A 446 2.92 -23.04 -15.80
N ALA A 447 3.91 -22.43 -16.45
CA ALA A 447 4.13 -22.54 -17.89
C ALA A 447 4.43 -23.99 -18.29
N ARG A 448 5.29 -24.70 -17.56
CA ARG A 448 5.56 -26.12 -17.79
C ARG A 448 4.29 -26.98 -17.68
N LYS A 449 3.45 -26.71 -16.67
CA LYS A 449 2.15 -27.40 -16.53
C LYS A 449 1.26 -27.21 -17.77
N LYS A 450 1.31 -26.03 -18.39
CA LYS A 450 0.57 -25.69 -19.61
C LYS A 450 1.25 -26.17 -20.89
N GLY A 451 2.47 -26.74 -20.84
CA GLY A 451 3.25 -27.08 -22.01
C GLY A 451 3.78 -25.87 -22.78
N ILE A 452 3.93 -24.72 -22.11
CA ILE A 452 4.45 -23.48 -22.68
C ILE A 452 5.94 -23.38 -22.30
N ALA A 453 6.80 -23.17 -23.29
CA ALA A 453 8.19 -22.80 -23.05
C ALA A 453 8.27 -21.27 -22.91
N LEU A 454 8.68 -20.81 -21.74
CA LEU A 454 9.06 -19.40 -21.55
C LEU A 454 10.58 -19.30 -21.74
N GLU A 455 11.03 -18.25 -22.43
CA GLU A 455 12.46 -17.96 -22.50
C GLU A 455 13.00 -17.68 -21.10
N ASP A 456 14.19 -18.21 -20.77
CA ASP A 456 14.94 -17.86 -19.57
C ASP A 456 15.49 -16.42 -19.68
N GLY A 457 14.62 -15.45 -19.84
CA GLY A 457 14.96 -14.05 -19.66
C GLY A 457 15.14 -13.81 -18.18
N GLY A 458 16.41 -13.77 -17.71
CA GLY A 458 16.74 -13.55 -16.31
C GLY A 458 15.89 -12.42 -15.75
N MET A 459 14.98 -12.76 -14.83
CA MET A 459 14.03 -11.82 -14.29
C MET A 459 14.75 -10.74 -13.49
N GLU A 460 14.53 -9.48 -13.86
CA GLU A 460 15.03 -8.35 -13.08
C GLU A 460 14.54 -8.49 -11.63
N ASP A 461 15.42 -8.34 -10.67
CA ASP A 461 15.03 -8.29 -9.26
C ASP A 461 14.01 -7.17 -9.03
N TYR A 462 12.93 -7.46 -8.30
CA TYR A 462 11.82 -6.52 -8.10
C TYR A 462 12.28 -5.20 -7.46
N ARG A 463 13.31 -5.25 -6.61
CA ARG A 463 13.92 -4.05 -6.05
C ARG A 463 14.57 -3.18 -7.13
N THR A 464 15.35 -3.78 -8.05
CA THR A 464 15.98 -3.09 -9.18
C THR A 464 14.91 -2.48 -10.09
N PHE A 465 13.83 -3.24 -10.36
CA PHE A 465 12.69 -2.73 -11.11
C PHE A 465 12.09 -1.48 -10.43
N LYS A 466 11.81 -1.51 -9.13
CA LYS A 466 11.29 -0.35 -8.39
C LYS A 466 12.23 0.86 -8.46
N GLU A 467 13.53 0.66 -8.29
CA GLU A 467 14.52 1.75 -8.40
C GLU A 467 14.43 2.46 -9.75
N ARG A 468 14.30 1.70 -10.85
CA ARG A 468 14.11 2.26 -12.19
C ARG A 468 12.77 3.02 -12.32
N GLN A 469 11.70 2.52 -11.71
CA GLN A 469 10.41 3.23 -11.69
C GLN A 469 10.49 4.56 -10.92
N TYR A 470 11.23 4.60 -9.80
CA TYR A 470 11.46 5.85 -9.06
C TYR A 470 12.29 6.85 -9.87
N ASP A 471 13.30 6.38 -10.60
CA ASP A 471 14.10 7.25 -11.50
C ASP A 471 13.23 7.79 -12.63
N GLN A 472 12.42 6.97 -13.27
CA GLN A 472 11.48 7.39 -14.32
C GLN A 472 10.46 8.43 -13.80
N LEU A 473 9.96 8.23 -12.58
CA LEU A 473 9.07 9.20 -11.90
C LEU A 473 9.80 10.53 -11.69
N ALA A 474 11.01 10.51 -11.15
CA ALA A 474 11.81 11.71 -10.90
C ALA A 474 12.12 12.47 -12.19
N ASP A 475 12.56 11.76 -13.24
CA ASP A 475 12.86 12.35 -14.55
C ASP A 475 11.62 13.02 -15.16
N THR A 476 10.46 12.37 -15.03
CA THR A 476 9.20 12.95 -15.50
C THR A 476 8.86 14.21 -14.73
N LEU A 477 8.92 14.17 -13.40
CA LEU A 477 8.60 15.34 -12.58
C LEU A 477 9.57 16.49 -12.82
N ARG A 478 10.87 16.25 -12.98
CA ARG A 478 11.85 17.29 -13.34
C ARG A 478 11.52 18.00 -14.64
N ARG A 479 10.97 17.29 -15.61
CA ARG A 479 10.62 17.84 -16.93
C ARG A 479 9.36 18.71 -16.90
N TYR A 480 8.41 18.40 -16.00
CA TYR A 480 7.08 18.98 -16.02
C TYR A 480 6.74 19.86 -14.82
N LEU A 481 7.60 19.88 -13.79
CA LEU A 481 7.51 20.81 -12.66
C LEU A 481 8.55 21.93 -12.78
N ASP A 482 8.20 23.11 -12.32
CA ASP A 482 9.15 24.20 -12.13
C ASP A 482 9.99 23.94 -10.87
N MET A 483 11.11 23.25 -11.07
CA MET A 483 11.99 22.86 -9.96
C MET A 483 12.69 24.08 -9.34
N GLU A 484 12.92 25.17 -10.10
CA GLU A 484 13.52 26.40 -9.56
C GLU A 484 12.58 27.06 -8.55
N GLU A 485 11.28 27.13 -8.89
CA GLU A 485 10.24 27.61 -7.99
C GLU A 485 10.13 26.75 -6.74
N ILE A 486 10.14 25.41 -6.88
CA ILE A 486 10.10 24.47 -5.76
C ILE A 486 11.31 24.65 -4.83
N TYR A 487 12.52 24.77 -5.39
CA TYR A 487 13.70 25.08 -4.57
C TYR A 487 13.65 26.48 -3.95
N GLY A 488 13.00 27.45 -4.61
CA GLY A 488 12.70 28.76 -4.04
C GLY A 488 11.87 28.65 -2.76
N MET A 489 10.79 27.89 -2.80
CA MET A 489 9.93 27.64 -1.63
C MET A 489 10.71 27.01 -0.45
N LEU A 490 11.62 26.06 -0.74
CA LEU A 490 12.48 25.44 0.27
C LEU A 490 13.49 26.40 0.88
N ARG A 491 13.93 27.45 0.14
CA ARG A 491 14.86 28.46 0.66
C ARG A 491 14.15 29.49 1.54
N GLU A 492 12.93 29.88 1.20
CA GLU A 492 12.12 30.85 1.92
C GLU A 492 11.50 30.30 3.20
N ALA A 493 11.20 29.01 3.23
CA ALA A 493 10.65 28.35 4.40
C ALA A 493 11.62 28.46 5.59
N ARG A 494 11.15 29.01 6.72
CA ARG A 494 11.87 29.10 8.01
C ARG A 494 13.04 30.09 8.05
N LEU A 495 12.90 31.27 7.45
CA LEU A 495 13.83 32.38 7.61
C LEU A 495 13.50 33.29 8.82
N GLU A 496 12.42 32.98 9.59
CA GLU A 496 12.06 33.74 10.80
C GLU A 496 12.24 32.93 12.09
#